data_a4a944ee2e9a1c5ccdac3446a57f6de6
#
_entry.id   a4a944ee2e9a1c5ccdac3446a57f6de6
#
_cell.length_a   1.000
_cell.length_b   1.000
_cell.length_c   1.000
_cell.angle_alpha   90.00
_cell.angle_beta   90.00
_cell.angle_gamma   90.00
#
_symmetry.space_group_name_H-M   'P 1'
#
loop_
_entity.id
_entity.type
_entity.pdbx_description
1 polymer ?
#
loop_
_entity_poly.entity_id
_entity_poly.type
_entity_poly.pdbx_seq_one_letter_code
_entity_poly.pdbx_strand_id
1 'polypeptide(L)'
;MKALVAVKRVIDYNVKVRVKADNSGVDLSNTKMSINPFDEIAVEEAVRLKEAGVIDEIIVASIGPKESQEQIRAALALGADRGILVLTDDKPYPLQIAKILKNIAESESTDIILLGKQAIDDDNNQTGQMLAALMGIGQGTFASEVKVEGDKVNVTREIDGGSQTVALDFPAVITTDLRLNEPRYAKLPNIMKAKKKQLDEKTPADFGVDMASKQEIIKVVPPADRKAGIKVGSVDELVDKLRNEAKVI
;
A
#
# COMPACT_ATOMS: atom_id res chain seq x y z
N MET A 1 5.62 9.97 -19.31
CA MET A 1 4.43 9.44 -18.62
C MET A 1 4.37 9.95 -17.18
N LYS A 2 3.17 9.99 -16.58
CA LYS A 2 2.96 10.37 -15.17
C LYS A 2 2.57 9.16 -14.33
N ALA A 3 3.17 9.03 -13.15
CA ALA A 3 2.78 8.02 -12.16
C ALA A 3 2.07 8.65 -10.96
N LEU A 4 0.97 8.05 -10.53
CA LEU A 4 0.37 8.28 -9.22
C LEU A 4 0.79 7.15 -8.28
N VAL A 5 1.34 7.49 -7.13
CA VAL A 5 1.71 6.51 -6.09
C VAL A 5 0.89 6.80 -4.84
N ALA A 6 0.10 5.83 -4.40
CA ALA A 6 -0.63 5.95 -3.14
C ALA A 6 0.22 5.45 -1.98
N VAL A 7 0.26 6.21 -0.88
CA VAL A 7 0.97 5.82 0.34
C VAL A 7 0.06 5.96 1.55
N LYS A 8 0.12 4.98 2.46
CA LYS A 8 -0.66 4.97 3.70
C LYS A 8 0.26 5.14 4.91
N ARG A 9 -0.18 5.96 5.87
CA ARG A 9 0.44 6.06 7.20
C ARG A 9 -0.05 4.90 8.06
N VAL A 10 0.87 4.06 8.51
CA VAL A 10 0.61 2.89 9.35
C VAL A 10 1.54 2.86 10.55
N ILE A 11 1.23 2.03 11.56
CA ILE A 11 2.15 1.75 12.65
C ILE A 11 3.40 1.08 12.07
N ASP A 12 4.59 1.54 12.48
CA ASP A 12 5.85 0.90 12.09
C ASP A 12 5.85 -0.58 12.49
N TYR A 13 6.16 -1.46 11.56
CA TYR A 13 6.09 -2.91 11.74
C TYR A 13 6.99 -3.46 12.86
N ASN A 14 7.98 -2.67 13.32
CA ASN A 14 8.81 -3.04 14.47
C ASN A 14 8.14 -2.72 15.81
N VAL A 15 7.03 -1.99 15.81
CA VAL A 15 6.33 -1.61 17.04
C VAL A 15 5.38 -2.72 17.47
N LYS A 16 5.43 -3.12 18.74
CA LYS A 16 4.44 -4.01 19.31
C LYS A 16 3.11 -3.27 19.50
N VAL A 17 2.12 -3.63 18.70
CA VAL A 17 0.77 -3.04 18.74
C VAL A 17 0.10 -3.33 20.09
N ARG A 18 -0.58 -2.32 20.65
CA ARG A 18 -1.35 -2.42 21.90
C ARG A 18 -2.81 -2.05 21.64
N VAL A 19 -3.69 -2.72 22.34
CA VAL A 19 -5.13 -2.41 22.34
C VAL A 19 -5.41 -1.40 23.45
N LYS A 20 -6.31 -0.45 23.20
CA LYS A 20 -6.78 0.50 24.23
C LYS A 20 -7.44 -0.23 25.38
N ALA A 21 -7.39 0.33 26.59
CA ALA A 21 -7.95 -0.28 27.78
C ALA A 21 -9.47 -0.54 27.69
N ASP A 22 -10.18 0.28 26.94
CA ASP A 22 -11.62 0.16 26.68
C ASP A 22 -11.97 -0.76 25.50
N ASN A 23 -10.99 -1.37 24.86
CA ASN A 23 -11.12 -2.19 23.65
C ASN A 23 -11.76 -1.48 22.44
N SER A 24 -11.81 -0.15 22.42
CA SER A 24 -12.39 0.63 21.30
C SER A 24 -11.50 0.67 20.06
N GLY A 25 -10.25 0.24 20.15
CA GLY A 25 -9.30 0.28 19.03
C GLY A 25 -7.87 0.03 19.45
N VAL A 26 -6.97 0.24 18.52
CA VAL A 26 -5.53 0.20 18.74
C VAL A 26 -5.07 1.51 19.37
N ASP A 27 -4.17 1.42 20.36
CA ASP A 27 -3.54 2.58 20.99
C ASP A 27 -2.44 3.13 20.08
N LEU A 28 -2.66 4.34 19.55
CA LEU A 28 -1.73 5.05 18.68
C LEU A 28 -0.90 6.09 19.45
N SER A 29 -1.13 6.27 20.75
CA SER A 29 -0.41 7.27 21.54
C SER A 29 1.08 6.94 21.63
N ASN A 30 1.93 7.92 21.29
CA ASN A 30 3.39 7.78 21.27
C ASN A 30 3.91 6.60 20.43
N THR A 31 3.17 6.22 19.40
CA THR A 31 3.53 5.10 18.52
C THR A 31 4.25 5.63 17.28
N LYS A 32 5.40 5.03 16.96
CA LYS A 32 6.11 5.35 15.72
C LYS A 32 5.26 4.94 14.53
N MET A 33 5.07 5.87 13.59
CA MET A 33 4.36 5.64 12.34
C MET A 33 5.33 5.67 11.16
N SER A 34 5.03 4.91 10.10
CA SER A 34 5.85 4.81 8.88
C SER A 34 4.96 4.79 7.62
N ILE A 35 5.59 4.82 6.46
CA ILE A 35 4.93 4.42 5.21
C ILE A 35 4.61 2.92 5.33
N ASN A 36 3.46 2.50 4.82
CA ASN A 36 3.16 1.08 4.65
C ASN A 36 4.26 0.39 3.81
N PRO A 37 4.86 -0.72 4.26
CA PRO A 37 5.99 -1.35 3.57
C PRO A 37 5.72 -1.69 2.11
N PHE A 38 4.51 -2.11 1.77
CA PHE A 38 4.14 -2.39 0.38
C PHE A 38 4.06 -1.11 -0.47
N ASP A 39 3.66 0.02 0.12
CA ASP A 39 3.62 1.31 -0.58
C ASP A 39 5.04 1.86 -0.76
N GLU A 40 5.96 1.58 0.15
CA GLU A 40 7.38 1.94 0.01
C GLU A 40 8.01 1.24 -1.21
N ILE A 41 7.63 -0.03 -1.47
CA ILE A 41 7.97 -0.74 -2.70
C ILE A 41 7.41 -0.04 -3.93
N ALA A 42 6.17 0.44 -3.86
CA ALA A 42 5.53 1.17 -4.97
C ALA A 42 6.25 2.49 -5.28
N VAL A 43 6.67 3.23 -4.24
CA VAL A 43 7.47 4.45 -4.39
C VAL A 43 8.82 4.14 -5.06
N GLU A 44 9.53 3.12 -4.59
CA GLU A 44 10.81 2.70 -5.16
C GLU A 44 10.66 2.32 -6.63
N GLU A 45 9.60 1.58 -6.99
CA GLU A 45 9.37 1.19 -8.38
C GLU A 45 9.13 2.40 -9.28
N ALA A 46 8.30 3.35 -8.84
CA ALA A 46 8.07 4.59 -9.58
C ALA A 46 9.39 5.36 -9.79
N VAL A 47 10.25 5.41 -8.77
CA VAL A 47 11.55 6.08 -8.88
C VAL A 47 12.47 5.35 -9.86
N ARG A 48 12.52 4.02 -9.85
CA ARG A 48 13.28 3.21 -10.81
C ARG A 48 12.80 3.42 -12.25
N LEU A 49 11.49 3.44 -12.47
CA LEU A 49 10.91 3.72 -13.78
C LEU A 49 11.23 5.14 -14.25
N LYS A 50 11.29 6.10 -13.35
CA LYS A 50 11.71 7.48 -13.65
C LYS A 50 13.19 7.55 -14.01
N GLU A 51 14.06 6.88 -13.26
CA GLU A 51 15.49 6.81 -13.54
C GLU A 51 15.79 6.12 -14.89
N ALA A 52 14.92 5.17 -15.29
CA ALA A 52 14.96 4.53 -16.61
C ALA A 52 14.39 5.40 -17.74
N GLY A 53 13.92 6.62 -17.47
CA GLY A 53 13.36 7.54 -18.46
C GLY A 53 11.94 7.16 -18.94
N VAL A 54 11.25 6.28 -18.23
CA VAL A 54 9.88 5.85 -18.56
C VAL A 54 8.85 6.83 -17.99
N ILE A 55 9.08 7.32 -16.78
CA ILE A 55 8.20 8.26 -16.07
C ILE A 55 8.87 9.63 -16.00
N ASP A 56 8.12 10.69 -16.29
CA ASP A 56 8.58 12.08 -16.20
C ASP A 56 8.24 12.70 -14.84
N GLU A 57 7.06 12.38 -14.30
CA GLU A 57 6.55 12.94 -13.07
C GLU A 57 5.96 11.86 -12.17
N ILE A 58 6.32 11.89 -10.86
CA ILE A 58 5.79 11.04 -9.80
C ILE A 58 5.00 11.89 -8.82
N ILE A 59 3.69 11.63 -8.74
CA ILE A 59 2.77 12.26 -7.81
C ILE A 59 2.49 11.27 -6.68
N VAL A 60 2.69 11.68 -5.44
CA VAL A 60 2.37 10.83 -4.26
C VAL A 60 1.10 11.33 -3.62
N ALA A 61 0.14 10.45 -3.40
CA ALA A 61 -1.10 10.77 -2.69
C ALA A 61 -1.23 9.99 -1.38
N SER A 62 -1.75 10.64 -0.35
CA SER A 62 -2.15 10.01 0.91
C SER A 62 -3.49 10.55 1.36
N ILE A 63 -4.34 9.67 1.89
CA ILE A 63 -5.66 10.03 2.44
C ILE A 63 -5.64 9.73 3.93
N GLY A 64 -5.85 10.74 4.77
CA GLY A 64 -5.81 10.58 6.22
C GLY A 64 -5.59 11.89 6.98
N PRO A 65 -5.23 11.81 8.27
CA PRO A 65 -5.01 12.97 9.12
C PRO A 65 -3.79 13.79 8.65
N LYS A 66 -3.65 15.00 9.19
CA LYS A 66 -2.59 15.95 8.79
C LYS A 66 -1.18 15.36 8.91
N GLU A 67 -0.95 14.49 9.87
CA GLU A 67 0.33 13.82 10.08
C GLU A 67 0.72 12.89 8.92
N SER A 68 -0.23 12.50 8.06
CA SER A 68 0.07 11.69 6.85
C SER A 68 0.96 12.44 5.85
N GLN A 69 1.10 13.77 5.98
CA GLN A 69 2.10 14.53 5.23
C GLN A 69 3.54 14.02 5.45
N GLU A 70 3.84 13.45 6.62
CA GLU A 70 5.16 12.90 6.92
C GLU A 70 5.54 11.76 5.98
N GLN A 71 4.56 10.88 5.67
CA GLN A 71 4.74 9.77 4.75
C GLN A 71 4.91 10.26 3.31
N ILE A 72 4.14 11.28 2.92
CA ILE A 72 4.34 11.95 1.62
C ILE A 72 5.74 12.57 1.56
N ARG A 73 6.18 13.28 2.60
CA ARG A 73 7.54 13.87 2.65
C ARG A 73 8.64 12.82 2.58
N ALA A 74 8.43 11.64 3.19
CA ALA A 74 9.36 10.52 3.05
C ALA A 74 9.45 10.03 1.61
N ALA A 75 8.32 9.82 0.92
CA ALA A 75 8.29 9.45 -0.49
C ALA A 75 8.92 10.52 -1.40
N LEU A 76 8.69 11.81 -1.10
CA LEU A 76 9.35 12.92 -1.80
C LEU A 76 10.87 12.92 -1.62
N ALA A 77 11.37 12.46 -0.47
CA ALA A 77 12.80 12.33 -0.21
C ALA A 77 13.43 11.15 -0.95
N LEU A 78 12.66 10.11 -1.26
CA LEU A 78 13.08 8.98 -2.09
C LEU A 78 13.19 9.33 -3.57
N GLY A 79 12.44 10.33 -4.07
CA GLY A 79 12.55 10.77 -5.46
C GLY A 79 11.28 11.28 -6.11
N ALA A 80 10.11 11.13 -5.47
CA ALA A 80 8.86 11.67 -5.99
C ALA A 80 8.91 13.21 -6.13
N ASP A 81 8.10 13.77 -7.03
CA ASP A 81 8.18 15.19 -7.41
C ASP A 81 7.30 16.08 -6.55
N ARG A 82 6.05 15.74 -6.37
CA ARG A 82 5.07 16.49 -5.55
C ARG A 82 4.10 15.56 -4.85
N GLY A 83 3.36 16.12 -3.89
CA GLY A 83 2.42 15.37 -3.07
C GLY A 83 1.02 15.95 -3.08
N ILE A 84 0.04 15.10 -2.81
CA ILE A 84 -1.35 15.46 -2.56
C ILE A 84 -1.76 14.80 -1.25
N LEU A 85 -2.14 15.60 -0.27
CA LEU A 85 -2.76 15.13 0.98
C LEU A 85 -4.26 15.35 0.90
N VAL A 86 -5.03 14.27 0.98
CA VAL A 86 -6.48 14.37 1.15
C VAL A 86 -6.78 14.26 2.64
N LEU A 87 -7.02 15.43 3.23
CA LEU A 87 -7.15 15.60 4.67
C LEU A 87 -8.50 15.10 5.17
N THR A 88 -8.46 14.12 6.07
CA THR A 88 -9.62 13.61 6.78
C THR A 88 -9.20 12.95 8.09
N ASP A 89 -10.00 13.13 9.14
CA ASP A 89 -9.86 12.41 10.41
C ASP A 89 -10.68 11.11 10.43
N ASP A 90 -11.53 10.92 9.42
CA ASP A 90 -12.26 9.67 9.24
C ASP A 90 -11.32 8.53 8.88
N LYS A 91 -11.77 7.31 9.13
CA LYS A 91 -11.07 6.07 8.70
C LYS A 91 -11.72 5.55 7.42
N PRO A 92 -11.22 5.96 6.23
CA PRO A 92 -11.83 5.57 4.97
C PRO A 92 -11.66 4.07 4.70
N TYR A 93 -12.71 3.49 4.11
CA TYR A 93 -12.67 2.13 3.60
C TYR A 93 -12.05 2.07 2.20
N PRO A 94 -11.60 0.88 1.76
CA PRO A 94 -10.95 0.72 0.45
C PRO A 94 -11.72 1.33 -0.72
N LEU A 95 -13.05 1.22 -0.74
CA LEU A 95 -13.88 1.80 -1.80
C LEU A 95 -13.87 3.34 -1.81
N GLN A 96 -13.87 3.98 -0.64
CA GLN A 96 -13.79 5.44 -0.52
C GLN A 96 -12.42 5.92 -0.99
N ILE A 97 -11.35 5.23 -0.58
CA ILE A 97 -9.98 5.50 -1.02
C ILE A 97 -9.87 5.34 -2.55
N ALA A 98 -10.40 4.25 -3.11
CA ALA A 98 -10.38 4.00 -4.54
C ALA A 98 -11.12 5.09 -5.34
N LYS A 99 -12.25 5.61 -4.85
CA LYS A 99 -12.98 6.73 -5.47
C LYS A 99 -12.16 8.03 -5.46
N ILE A 100 -11.49 8.34 -4.36
CA ILE A 100 -10.62 9.52 -4.25
C ILE A 100 -9.43 9.37 -5.21
N LEU A 101 -8.74 8.23 -5.18
CA LEU A 101 -7.61 7.96 -6.06
C LEU A 101 -7.98 8.01 -7.54
N LYS A 102 -9.18 7.51 -7.91
CA LYS A 102 -9.71 7.64 -9.27
C LYS A 102 -9.78 9.12 -9.68
N ASN A 103 -10.42 9.96 -8.87
CA ASN A 103 -10.57 11.38 -9.20
C ASN A 103 -9.21 12.09 -9.30
N ILE A 104 -8.26 11.73 -8.43
CA ILE A 104 -6.88 12.24 -8.53
C ILE A 104 -6.25 11.79 -9.85
N ALA A 105 -6.30 10.49 -10.17
CA ALA A 105 -5.70 9.92 -11.36
C ALA A 105 -6.26 10.56 -12.64
N GLU A 106 -7.57 10.76 -12.71
CA GLU A 106 -8.25 11.41 -13.84
C GLU A 106 -7.88 12.89 -13.96
N SER A 107 -7.89 13.64 -12.86
CA SER A 107 -7.55 15.08 -12.86
C SER A 107 -6.09 15.34 -13.23
N GLU A 108 -5.19 14.43 -12.85
CA GLU A 108 -3.76 14.51 -13.14
C GLU A 108 -3.39 13.86 -14.47
N SER A 109 -4.31 13.16 -15.12
CA SER A 109 -4.08 12.40 -16.35
C SER A 109 -2.89 11.44 -16.19
N THR A 110 -2.94 10.58 -15.19
CA THR A 110 -1.87 9.63 -14.89
C THR A 110 -1.94 8.39 -15.78
N ASP A 111 -0.77 7.93 -16.22
CA ASP A 111 -0.65 6.76 -17.09
C ASP A 111 -0.51 5.47 -16.28
N ILE A 112 0.12 5.55 -15.12
CA ILE A 112 0.36 4.40 -14.26
C ILE A 112 0.02 4.74 -12.80
N ILE A 113 -0.68 3.84 -12.13
CA ILE A 113 -1.03 4.00 -10.72
C ILE A 113 -0.41 2.84 -9.94
N LEU A 114 0.47 3.17 -9.00
CA LEU A 114 1.20 2.22 -8.19
C LEU A 114 0.76 2.34 -6.73
N LEU A 115 0.49 1.23 -6.08
CA LEU A 115 0.19 1.17 -4.65
C LEU A 115 0.56 -0.19 -4.09
N GLY A 116 0.75 -0.29 -2.79
CA GLY A 116 0.95 -1.57 -2.13
C GLY A 116 -0.23 -2.52 -2.35
N LYS A 117 0.02 -3.82 -2.44
CA LYS A 117 -1.05 -4.81 -2.57
C LYS A 117 -2.03 -4.76 -1.40
N GLN A 118 -1.54 -4.43 -0.22
CA GLN A 118 -2.29 -4.33 1.03
C GLN A 118 -1.62 -3.35 1.99
N ALA A 119 -2.32 -2.95 3.04
CA ALA A 119 -1.75 -2.20 4.16
C ALA A 119 -1.65 -3.11 5.38
N ILE A 120 -0.54 -3.02 6.13
CA ILE A 120 -0.25 -3.92 7.26
C ILE A 120 -1.14 -3.70 8.49
N ASP A 121 -1.95 -2.65 8.50
CA ASP A 121 -2.88 -2.32 9.59
C ASP A 121 -4.26 -2.97 9.45
N ASP A 122 -4.72 -3.20 8.22
CA ASP A 122 -6.06 -3.74 7.94
C ASP A 122 -6.08 -4.98 7.04
N ASP A 123 -5.00 -5.23 6.31
CA ASP A 123 -4.83 -6.35 5.36
C ASP A 123 -5.98 -6.54 4.35
N ASN A 124 -6.73 -5.49 4.04
CA ASN A 124 -7.91 -5.57 3.19
C ASN A 124 -7.61 -6.05 1.76
N ASN A 125 -6.48 -5.64 1.18
CA ASN A 125 -6.08 -5.99 -0.20
C ASN A 125 -7.19 -5.73 -1.25
N GLN A 126 -7.85 -4.59 -1.20
CA GLN A 126 -9.02 -4.30 -2.03
C GLN A 126 -8.88 -3.00 -2.85
N THR A 127 -8.12 -2.03 -2.38
CA THR A 127 -8.11 -0.67 -2.95
C THR A 127 -7.69 -0.65 -4.42
N GLY A 128 -6.62 -1.33 -4.78
CA GLY A 128 -6.10 -1.34 -6.16
C GLY A 128 -7.08 -1.98 -7.14
N GLN A 129 -7.66 -3.11 -6.78
CA GLN A 129 -8.64 -3.82 -7.59
C GLN A 129 -9.93 -3.00 -7.78
N MET A 130 -10.41 -2.36 -6.70
CA MET A 130 -11.58 -1.46 -6.76
C MET A 130 -11.29 -0.25 -7.63
N LEU A 131 -10.08 0.32 -7.53
CA LEU A 131 -9.65 1.46 -8.35
C LEU A 131 -9.66 1.11 -9.83
N ALA A 132 -9.03 0.00 -10.21
CA ALA A 132 -9.02 -0.47 -11.59
C ALA A 132 -10.42 -0.70 -12.15
N ALA A 133 -11.30 -1.33 -11.36
CA ALA A 133 -12.69 -1.56 -11.74
C ALA A 133 -13.48 -0.25 -11.90
N LEU A 134 -13.31 0.73 -11.00
CA LEU A 134 -13.96 2.03 -11.07
C LEU A 134 -13.51 2.86 -12.28
N MET A 135 -12.26 2.70 -12.71
CA MET A 135 -11.71 3.38 -13.88
C MET A 135 -11.96 2.61 -15.18
N GLY A 136 -12.34 1.33 -15.12
CA GLY A 136 -12.50 0.47 -16.30
C GLY A 136 -11.18 0.16 -17.00
N ILE A 137 -10.07 0.07 -16.26
CA ILE A 137 -8.70 -0.13 -16.79
C ILE A 137 -8.10 -1.44 -16.32
N GLY A 138 -6.98 -1.84 -16.97
CA GLY A 138 -6.25 -3.04 -16.61
C GLY A 138 -5.59 -2.98 -15.22
N GLN A 139 -5.41 -4.14 -14.59
CA GLN A 139 -4.74 -4.27 -13.31
C GLN A 139 -3.69 -5.37 -13.30
N GLY A 140 -2.50 -5.08 -12.76
CA GLY A 140 -1.45 -6.03 -12.45
C GLY A 140 -1.26 -6.12 -10.93
N THR A 141 -1.93 -7.11 -10.29
CA THR A 141 -1.90 -7.25 -8.83
C THR A 141 -0.79 -8.17 -8.36
N PHE A 142 -0.24 -7.93 -7.16
CA PHE A 142 0.84 -8.72 -6.55
C PHE A 142 2.12 -8.72 -7.40
N ALA A 143 2.48 -7.56 -7.95
CA ALA A 143 3.60 -7.44 -8.87
C ALA A 143 4.93 -7.80 -8.21
N SER A 144 5.67 -8.72 -8.82
CA SER A 144 7.06 -9.06 -8.48
C SER A 144 8.05 -8.62 -9.57
N GLU A 145 7.56 -8.21 -10.75
CA GLU A 145 8.34 -7.56 -11.79
C GLU A 145 7.43 -6.62 -12.60
N VAL A 146 7.96 -5.45 -12.97
CA VAL A 146 7.27 -4.46 -13.84
C VAL A 146 8.21 -4.02 -14.95
N LYS A 147 7.80 -4.20 -16.21
CA LYS A 147 8.55 -3.79 -17.38
C LYS A 147 7.67 -3.02 -18.34
N VAL A 148 8.08 -1.84 -18.73
CA VAL A 148 7.40 -1.05 -19.78
C VAL A 148 8.06 -1.33 -21.12
N GLU A 149 7.27 -1.79 -22.07
CA GLU A 149 7.73 -2.13 -23.43
C GLU A 149 6.76 -1.53 -24.45
N GLY A 150 7.23 -0.47 -25.13
CA GLY A 150 6.40 0.27 -26.07
C GLY A 150 5.21 0.97 -25.40
N ASP A 151 4.01 0.61 -25.80
CA ASP A 151 2.74 1.14 -25.32
C ASP A 151 2.07 0.27 -24.23
N LYS A 152 2.80 -0.72 -23.71
CA LYS A 152 2.30 -1.66 -22.69
C LYS A 152 3.19 -1.73 -21.47
N VAL A 153 2.58 -2.10 -20.35
CA VAL A 153 3.31 -2.53 -19.17
C VAL A 153 3.10 -4.02 -18.93
N ASN A 154 4.21 -4.77 -18.91
CA ASN A 154 4.24 -6.17 -18.56
C ASN A 154 4.45 -6.31 -17.06
N VAL A 155 3.52 -6.98 -16.38
CA VAL A 155 3.53 -7.18 -14.93
C VAL A 155 3.60 -8.68 -14.65
N THR A 156 4.70 -9.12 -14.04
CA THR A 156 4.79 -10.48 -13.48
C THR A 156 4.22 -10.47 -12.08
N ARG A 157 3.24 -11.33 -11.84
CA ARG A 157 2.42 -11.41 -10.62
C ARG A 157 2.73 -12.68 -9.86
N GLU A 158 2.75 -12.57 -8.55
CA GLU A 158 2.75 -13.75 -7.67
C GLU A 158 1.35 -14.35 -7.62
N ILE A 159 1.23 -15.65 -7.92
CA ILE A 159 0.00 -16.42 -7.84
C ILE A 159 0.25 -17.72 -7.08
N ASP A 160 -0.82 -18.38 -6.63
CA ASP A 160 -0.72 -19.70 -6.03
C ASP A 160 -0.12 -20.70 -7.05
N GLY A 161 0.98 -21.31 -6.69
CA GLY A 161 1.67 -22.28 -7.55
C GLY A 161 2.65 -21.70 -8.56
N GLY A 162 2.97 -20.38 -8.51
CA GLY A 162 4.02 -19.81 -9.36
C GLY A 162 3.85 -18.32 -9.66
N SER A 163 4.15 -17.93 -10.89
CA SER A 163 4.01 -16.57 -11.39
C SER A 163 3.25 -16.51 -12.71
N GLN A 164 2.65 -15.35 -12.99
CA GLN A 164 1.93 -15.07 -14.22
C GLN A 164 2.33 -13.68 -14.73
N THR A 165 2.71 -13.58 -15.99
CA THR A 165 2.94 -12.28 -16.63
C THR A 165 1.72 -11.86 -17.43
N VAL A 166 1.26 -10.62 -17.19
CA VAL A 166 0.16 -9.99 -17.93
C VAL A 166 0.67 -8.72 -18.61
N ALA A 167 0.23 -8.47 -19.82
CA ALA A 167 0.49 -7.24 -20.57
C ALA A 167 -0.74 -6.33 -20.47
N LEU A 168 -0.56 -5.10 -20.01
CA LEU A 168 -1.63 -4.14 -19.80
C LEU A 168 -1.42 -2.91 -20.69
N ASP A 169 -2.51 -2.38 -21.21
CA ASP A 169 -2.53 -1.08 -21.87
C ASP A 169 -2.54 0.05 -20.81
N PHE A 170 -2.00 1.22 -21.15
CA PHE A 170 -2.11 2.41 -20.29
C PHE A 170 -3.48 3.10 -20.48
N PRO A 171 -4.05 3.71 -19.42
CA PRO A 171 -3.55 3.69 -18.05
C PRO A 171 -3.75 2.34 -17.37
N ALA A 172 -2.91 2.01 -16.36
CA ALA A 172 -2.97 0.75 -15.63
C ALA A 172 -2.78 0.94 -14.12
N VAL A 173 -3.42 0.06 -13.33
CA VAL A 173 -3.22 -0.03 -11.88
C VAL A 173 -2.31 -1.23 -11.58
N ILE A 174 -1.26 -0.99 -10.80
CA ILE A 174 -0.32 -2.03 -10.37
C ILE A 174 -0.27 -2.05 -8.85
N THR A 175 -0.49 -3.22 -8.24
CA THR A 175 -0.29 -3.39 -6.81
C THR A 175 0.98 -4.18 -6.55
N THR A 176 1.84 -3.67 -5.66
CA THR A 176 3.21 -4.17 -5.48
C THR A 176 3.30 -5.21 -4.36
N ASP A 177 4.02 -6.30 -4.64
CA ASP A 177 4.48 -7.28 -3.64
C ASP A 177 5.85 -6.89 -3.10
N LEU A 178 6.24 -7.39 -1.93
CA LEU A 178 7.55 -7.16 -1.33
C LEU A 178 8.72 -7.74 -2.15
N ARG A 179 8.45 -8.65 -3.08
CA ARG A 179 9.44 -9.27 -3.96
C ARG A 179 9.83 -8.39 -5.15
N LEU A 180 9.08 -7.31 -5.43
CA LEU A 180 9.30 -6.48 -6.61
C LEU A 180 10.67 -5.77 -6.57
N ASN A 181 11.03 -5.20 -5.45
CA ASN A 181 12.29 -4.48 -5.28
C ASN A 181 12.66 -4.35 -3.80
N GLU A 182 13.85 -3.78 -3.55
CA GLU A 182 14.30 -3.36 -2.23
C GLU A 182 14.35 -1.83 -2.21
N PRO A 183 13.56 -1.16 -1.33
CA PRO A 183 13.54 0.29 -1.23
C PRO A 183 14.89 0.87 -0.82
N ARG A 184 15.26 1.97 -1.46
CA ARG A 184 16.46 2.74 -1.11
C ARG A 184 16.28 3.54 0.17
N TYR A 185 17.36 3.90 0.81
CA TYR A 185 17.36 4.85 1.92
C TYR A 185 17.44 6.29 1.41
N ALA A 186 16.59 7.16 1.98
CA ALA A 186 16.65 8.59 1.70
C ALA A 186 17.94 9.22 2.26
N LYS A 187 18.70 9.92 1.40
CA LYS A 187 19.88 10.66 1.80
C LYS A 187 19.48 11.98 2.50
N LEU A 188 20.23 12.42 3.51
CA LEU A 188 19.95 13.63 4.26
C LEU A 188 19.69 14.88 3.38
N PRO A 189 20.48 15.17 2.32
CA PRO A 189 20.18 16.29 1.43
C PRO A 189 18.81 16.16 0.74
N ASN A 190 18.37 14.96 0.41
CA ASN A 190 17.07 14.73 -0.23
C ASN A 190 15.92 14.94 0.77
N ILE A 191 16.09 14.55 2.04
CA ILE A 191 15.14 14.83 3.12
C ILE A 191 14.95 16.36 3.29
N MET A 192 16.05 17.11 3.24
CA MET A 192 15.99 18.58 3.33
C MET A 192 15.30 19.21 2.11
N LYS A 193 15.56 18.70 0.91
CA LYS A 193 14.89 19.15 -0.31
C LYS A 193 13.40 18.81 -0.31
N ALA A 194 13.03 17.62 0.17
CA ALA A 194 11.66 17.15 0.23
C ALA A 194 10.74 18.08 1.05
N LYS A 195 11.26 18.75 2.09
CA LYS A 195 10.50 19.72 2.90
C LYS A 195 9.98 20.90 2.07
N LYS A 196 10.64 21.23 0.95
CA LYS A 196 10.30 22.37 0.08
C LYS A 196 9.52 21.98 -1.16
N LYS A 197 9.40 20.66 -1.45
CA LYS A 197 8.62 20.19 -2.59
C LYS A 197 7.13 20.49 -2.39
N GLN A 198 6.42 20.71 -3.49
CA GLN A 198 4.99 21.01 -3.49
C GLN A 198 4.21 19.89 -2.78
N LEU A 199 3.27 20.30 -1.93
CA LEU A 199 2.30 19.45 -1.27
C LEU A 199 0.96 20.17 -1.26
N ASP A 200 0.02 19.67 -2.04
CA ASP A 200 -1.33 20.20 -2.14
C ASP A 200 -2.22 19.53 -1.09
N GLU A 201 -2.97 20.33 -0.35
CA GLU A 201 -3.98 19.84 0.60
C GLU A 201 -5.35 19.91 -0.07
N LYS A 202 -6.11 18.81 0.00
CA LYS A 202 -7.48 18.63 -0.50
C LYS A 202 -8.31 18.00 0.59
N THR A 203 -9.61 17.94 0.38
CA THR A 203 -10.57 17.21 1.24
C THR A 203 -11.33 16.18 0.42
N PRO A 204 -11.96 15.17 1.03
CA PRO A 204 -12.82 14.22 0.30
C PRO A 204 -13.97 14.91 -0.45
N ALA A 205 -14.46 16.04 0.08
CA ALA A 205 -15.50 16.83 -0.56
C ALA A 205 -15.07 17.43 -1.90
N ASP A 206 -13.78 17.80 -2.05
CA ASP A 206 -13.22 18.29 -3.32
C ASP A 206 -13.31 17.22 -4.45
N PHE A 207 -13.45 15.96 -4.07
CA PHE A 207 -13.61 14.82 -4.96
C PHE A 207 -15.04 14.25 -4.99
N GLY A 208 -15.99 14.88 -4.30
CA GLY A 208 -17.37 14.44 -4.23
C GLY A 208 -17.55 13.08 -3.55
N VAL A 209 -16.65 12.69 -2.65
CA VAL A 209 -16.69 11.40 -1.96
C VAL A 209 -17.26 11.57 -0.56
N ASP A 210 -18.35 10.85 -0.30
CA ASP A 210 -18.94 10.73 1.03
C ASP A 210 -18.09 9.79 1.91
N MET A 211 -17.68 10.29 3.07
CA MET A 211 -16.86 9.58 4.04
C MET A 211 -17.68 8.88 5.13
N ALA A 212 -19.02 8.94 5.07
CA ALA A 212 -19.87 8.28 6.05
C ALA A 212 -19.52 6.78 6.17
N SER A 213 -19.21 6.37 7.40
CA SER A 213 -18.91 4.97 7.70
C SER A 213 -20.19 4.12 7.61
N LYS A 214 -20.10 2.98 6.93
CA LYS A 214 -21.14 1.94 6.89
C LYS A 214 -20.85 0.76 7.81
N GLN A 215 -19.76 0.84 8.56
CA GLN A 215 -19.30 -0.21 9.48
C GLN A 215 -18.92 0.42 10.81
N GLU A 216 -19.13 -0.33 11.88
CA GLU A 216 -18.75 0.05 13.23
C GLU A 216 -17.81 -1.02 13.83
N ILE A 217 -16.69 -0.58 14.39
CA ILE A 217 -15.81 -1.49 15.15
C ILE A 217 -16.37 -1.62 16.55
N ILE A 218 -16.97 -2.76 16.82
CA ILE A 218 -17.60 -3.04 18.13
C ILE A 218 -16.54 -3.31 19.21
N LYS A 219 -15.48 -4.04 18.86
CA LYS A 219 -14.45 -4.44 19.82
C LYS A 219 -13.15 -4.84 19.13
N VAL A 220 -12.03 -4.44 19.73
CA VAL A 220 -10.68 -4.90 19.36
C VAL A 220 -10.06 -5.62 20.56
N VAL A 221 -9.51 -6.80 20.35
CA VAL A 221 -8.82 -7.58 21.37
C VAL A 221 -7.47 -8.07 20.84
N PRO A 222 -6.47 -8.26 21.71
CA PRO A 222 -5.24 -8.90 21.28
C PRO A 222 -5.51 -10.34 20.83
N PRO A 223 -4.68 -10.90 19.92
CA PRO A 223 -4.80 -12.32 19.58
C PRO A 223 -4.62 -13.18 20.83
N ALA A 224 -5.31 -14.32 20.84
CA ALA A 224 -5.17 -15.29 21.93
C ALA A 224 -3.72 -15.81 22.00
N ASP A 225 -3.26 -16.10 23.21
CA ASP A 225 -1.94 -16.70 23.40
C ASP A 225 -1.87 -18.06 22.70
N ARG A 226 -0.84 -18.23 21.88
CA ARG A 226 -0.60 -19.52 21.23
C ARG A 226 0.02 -20.48 22.24
N LYS A 227 -0.53 -21.68 22.36
CA LYS A 227 0.10 -22.76 23.13
C LYS A 227 1.42 -23.14 22.48
N ALA A 228 2.39 -23.50 23.31
CA ALA A 228 3.64 -24.06 22.80
C ALA A 228 3.37 -25.31 21.96
N GLY A 229 4.09 -25.45 20.85
CA GLY A 229 4.05 -26.68 20.06
C GLY A 229 4.66 -27.85 20.82
N ILE A 230 4.42 -29.06 20.33
CA ILE A 230 5.05 -30.28 20.83
C ILE A 230 6.27 -30.62 19.98
N LYS A 231 7.35 -31.07 20.64
CA LYS A 231 8.49 -31.61 19.92
C LYS A 231 8.23 -33.08 19.64
N VAL A 232 8.48 -33.52 18.41
CA VAL A 232 8.34 -34.91 17.96
C VAL A 232 9.71 -35.55 17.84
N GLY A 233 9.80 -36.85 18.01
CA GLY A 233 11.07 -37.60 17.98
C GLY A 233 11.50 -38.04 16.60
N SER A 234 10.58 -38.05 15.62
CA SER A 234 10.88 -38.50 14.24
C SER A 234 9.98 -37.80 13.21
N VAL A 235 10.36 -37.93 11.93
CA VAL A 235 9.55 -37.45 10.78
C VAL A 235 8.24 -38.24 10.69
N ASP A 236 8.29 -39.56 10.93
CA ASP A 236 7.09 -40.43 10.88
C ASP A 236 6.07 -40.00 11.93
N GLU A 237 6.51 -39.70 13.15
CA GLU A 237 5.64 -39.16 14.22
C GLU A 237 5.05 -37.79 13.82
N LEU A 238 5.83 -36.92 13.16
CA LEU A 238 5.33 -35.64 12.66
C LEU A 238 4.22 -35.85 11.63
N VAL A 239 4.45 -36.72 10.65
CA VAL A 239 3.47 -37.02 9.59
C VAL A 239 2.21 -37.63 10.19
N ASP A 240 2.35 -38.56 11.13
CA ASP A 240 1.22 -39.16 11.80
C ASP A 240 0.36 -38.12 12.55
N LYS A 241 1.01 -37.24 13.33
CA LYS A 241 0.30 -36.16 14.05
C LYS A 241 -0.35 -35.14 13.10
N LEU A 242 0.31 -34.75 12.00
CA LEU A 242 -0.28 -33.84 11.03
C LEU A 242 -1.49 -34.46 10.33
N ARG A 243 -1.45 -35.77 10.05
CA ARG A 243 -2.52 -36.50 9.37
C ARG A 243 -3.69 -36.83 10.31
N ASN A 244 -3.40 -37.41 11.47
CA ASN A 244 -4.43 -38.03 12.34
C ASN A 244 -4.92 -37.10 13.46
N GLU A 245 -4.05 -36.22 14.01
CA GLU A 245 -4.42 -35.28 15.06
C GLU A 245 -4.81 -33.92 14.50
N ALA A 246 -3.91 -33.27 13.71
CA ALA A 246 -4.14 -31.93 13.17
C ALA A 246 -5.02 -31.93 11.91
N LYS A 247 -5.06 -33.05 11.16
CA LYS A 247 -5.84 -33.25 9.93
C LYS A 247 -5.57 -32.15 8.87
N VAL A 248 -4.30 -31.81 8.66
CA VAL A 248 -3.86 -30.79 7.72
C VAL A 248 -3.15 -31.35 6.48
N ILE A 249 -2.89 -32.65 6.47
CA ILE A 249 -2.35 -33.41 5.33
C ILE A 249 -3.08 -34.74 5.15
#